data_cfdeb58aee60e7620a84264b56b1b175
#
_entry.id   cfdeb58aee60e7620a84264b56b1b175
#
_cell.length_a   1.000
_cell.length_b   1.000
_cell.length_c   1.000
_cell.angle_alpha   90.00
_cell.angle_beta   90.00
_cell.angle_gamma   90.00
#
_symmetry.space_group_name_H-M   'P 1'
#
loop_
_entity.id
_entity.type
_entity.pdbx_description
1 polymer ?
#
loop_
_entity_poly.entity_id
_entity_poly.type
_entity_poly.pdbx_seq_one_letter_code
_entity_poly.pdbx_strand_id
1 'polypeptide(L)'
;DEPVDGLDPVMRRQVMGLILSDVAGHGTTVLISSHNLRELEDVCDYVGIMNRGKMLLEKSLADMQGSTVKLQLVGDAPQELDILNATVSGRLKTLIVRGEAEEVGAKMAACKPAYFDVLPLSLEEIFIYELGGVDYEIKDILL
;
A
#
# COMPACT_ATOMS: atom_id res chain seq x y z
N ASP A 1 -17.39 6.00 -11.64
CA ASP A 1 -17.61 5.94 -10.20
C ASP A 1 -18.03 4.54 -9.78
N GLU A 2 -17.24 3.88 -8.94
CA GLU A 2 -17.46 2.52 -8.42
C GLU A 2 -17.97 1.50 -9.47
N PRO A 3 -17.27 1.33 -10.62
CA PRO A 3 -17.80 0.62 -11.78
C PRO A 3 -18.02 -0.87 -11.55
N VAL A 4 -17.42 -1.46 -10.52
CA VAL A 4 -17.50 -2.89 -10.21
C VAL A 4 -18.17 -3.16 -8.87
N ASP A 5 -18.72 -2.15 -8.22
CA ASP A 5 -19.40 -2.32 -6.95
C ASP A 5 -20.66 -3.17 -7.10
N GLY A 6 -20.92 -4.03 -6.13
CA GLY A 6 -22.05 -4.97 -6.17
C GLY A 6 -21.90 -6.17 -7.11
N LEU A 7 -20.81 -6.28 -7.88
CA LEU A 7 -20.54 -7.43 -8.72
C LEU A 7 -19.84 -8.55 -7.94
N ASP A 8 -20.07 -9.79 -8.34
CA ASP A 8 -19.31 -10.92 -7.82
C ASP A 8 -17.83 -10.89 -8.27
N PRO A 9 -16.91 -11.60 -7.60
CA PRO A 9 -15.48 -11.54 -7.91
C PRO A 9 -15.10 -11.91 -9.35
N VAL A 10 -15.86 -12.80 -9.98
CA VAL A 10 -15.61 -13.22 -11.37
C VAL A 10 -15.97 -12.09 -12.33
N MET A 11 -17.15 -11.50 -12.15
CA MET A 11 -17.61 -10.39 -12.97
C MET A 11 -16.73 -9.14 -12.79
N ARG A 12 -16.31 -8.84 -11.57
CA ARG A 12 -15.34 -7.74 -11.30
C ARG A 12 -14.08 -7.90 -12.14
N ARG A 13 -13.48 -9.10 -12.09
CA ARG A 13 -12.26 -9.40 -12.85
C ARG A 13 -12.46 -9.27 -14.36
N GLN A 14 -13.62 -9.68 -14.87
CA GLN A 14 -13.96 -9.56 -16.29
C GLN A 14 -14.10 -8.10 -16.71
N VAL A 15 -14.82 -7.29 -15.95
CA VAL A 15 -14.98 -5.84 -16.23
C VAL A 15 -13.65 -5.12 -16.17
N MET A 16 -12.83 -5.35 -15.15
CA MET A 16 -11.50 -4.76 -15.04
C MET A 16 -10.58 -5.21 -16.17
N GLY A 17 -10.67 -6.47 -16.58
CA GLY A 17 -9.93 -6.99 -17.74
C GLY A 17 -10.29 -6.29 -19.04
N LEU A 18 -11.57 -5.97 -19.26
CA LEU A 18 -12.02 -5.18 -20.43
C LEU A 18 -11.46 -3.76 -20.40
N ILE A 19 -11.50 -3.11 -19.26
CA ILE A 19 -10.94 -1.75 -19.08
C ILE A 19 -9.43 -1.76 -19.37
N LEU A 20 -8.68 -2.70 -18.80
CA LEU A 20 -7.24 -2.82 -19.03
C LEU A 20 -6.89 -3.14 -20.48
N SER A 21 -7.71 -3.95 -21.15
CA SER A 21 -7.54 -4.22 -22.60
C SER A 21 -7.71 -2.97 -23.43
N ASP A 22 -8.65 -2.11 -23.09
CA ASP A 22 -8.87 -0.84 -23.79
C ASP A 22 -7.70 0.14 -23.56
N VAL A 23 -7.21 0.22 -22.34
CA VAL A 23 -6.00 1.01 -22.01
C VAL A 23 -4.80 0.52 -22.83
N ALA A 24 -4.55 -0.78 -22.87
CA ALA A 24 -3.42 -1.36 -23.58
C ALA A 24 -3.54 -1.26 -25.10
N GLY A 25 -4.74 -1.47 -25.64
CA GLY A 25 -4.98 -1.51 -27.07
C GLY A 25 -5.15 -0.14 -27.74
N HIS A 26 -5.73 0.81 -27.04
CA HIS A 26 -6.10 2.13 -27.59
C HIS A 26 -5.40 3.31 -26.91
N GLY A 27 -4.60 3.06 -25.87
CA GLY A 27 -3.95 4.13 -25.10
C GLY A 27 -4.96 5.01 -24.33
N THR A 28 -6.10 4.45 -23.98
CA THR A 28 -7.17 5.15 -23.25
C THR A 28 -6.70 5.48 -21.83
N THR A 29 -6.93 6.71 -21.39
CA THR A 29 -6.77 7.09 -20.00
C THR A 29 -8.07 6.86 -19.25
N VAL A 30 -8.02 6.10 -18.17
CA VAL A 30 -9.19 5.72 -17.36
C VAL A 30 -9.08 6.32 -15.97
N LEU A 31 -10.15 6.98 -15.54
CA LEU A 31 -10.31 7.45 -14.17
C LEU A 31 -11.40 6.63 -13.47
N ILE A 32 -11.02 5.97 -12.38
CA ILE A 32 -11.92 5.12 -11.59
C ILE A 32 -11.95 5.62 -10.16
N SER A 33 -13.13 5.74 -9.56
CA SER A 33 -13.28 5.88 -8.12
C SER A 33 -13.74 4.56 -7.50
N SER A 34 -13.18 4.21 -6.37
CA SER A 34 -13.56 3.06 -5.55
C SER A 34 -13.19 3.30 -4.09
N HIS A 35 -13.94 2.70 -3.18
CA HIS A 35 -13.56 2.60 -1.78
C HIS A 35 -12.82 1.29 -1.46
N ASN A 36 -12.69 0.39 -2.44
CA ASN A 36 -11.94 -0.86 -2.30
C ASN A 36 -10.49 -0.67 -2.78
N LEU A 37 -9.59 -0.37 -1.86
CA LEU A 37 -8.19 -0.09 -2.16
C LEU A 37 -7.44 -1.27 -2.78
N ARG A 38 -7.82 -2.50 -2.47
CA ARG A 38 -7.19 -3.70 -3.05
C ARG A 38 -7.45 -3.82 -4.54
N GLU A 39 -8.68 -3.50 -4.98
CA GLU A 39 -9.02 -3.52 -6.40
C GLU A 39 -8.23 -2.47 -7.18
N LEU A 40 -8.04 -1.29 -6.59
CA LEU A 40 -7.27 -0.21 -7.21
C LEU A 40 -5.78 -0.55 -7.30
N GLU A 41 -5.22 -1.18 -6.28
CA GLU A 41 -3.80 -1.54 -6.24
C GLU A 41 -3.37 -2.42 -7.43
N ASP A 42 -4.25 -3.33 -7.85
CA ASP A 42 -3.95 -4.28 -8.93
C ASP A 42 -4.05 -3.65 -10.33
N VAL A 43 -4.71 -2.50 -10.48
CA VAL A 43 -5.06 -1.95 -11.80
C VAL A 43 -4.61 -0.51 -12.03
N CYS A 44 -4.32 0.25 -10.98
CA CYS A 44 -3.96 1.65 -11.07
C CYS A 44 -2.44 1.86 -11.02
N ASP A 45 -1.95 2.79 -11.82
CA ASP A 45 -0.58 3.29 -11.79
C ASP A 45 -0.47 4.64 -11.05
N TYR A 46 -1.58 5.35 -10.90
CA TYR A 46 -1.65 6.64 -10.24
C TYR A 46 -2.88 6.72 -9.34
N VAL A 47 -2.72 7.25 -8.13
CA VAL A 47 -3.77 7.26 -7.10
C VAL A 47 -3.95 8.65 -6.51
N GLY A 48 -5.20 9.08 -6.43
CA GLY A 48 -5.62 10.25 -5.68
C GLY A 48 -6.53 9.85 -4.51
N ILE A 49 -6.28 10.38 -3.34
CA ILE A 49 -7.10 10.16 -2.15
C ILE A 49 -7.81 11.44 -1.79
N MET A 50 -9.14 11.36 -1.77
CA MET A 50 -10.01 12.48 -1.44
C MET A 50 -10.72 12.28 -0.10
N ASN A 51 -10.84 13.35 0.66
CA ASN A 51 -11.66 13.39 1.86
C ASN A 51 -12.35 14.73 2.02
N ARG A 52 -13.67 14.70 2.28
CA ARG A 52 -14.49 15.89 2.48
C ARG A 52 -14.30 16.97 1.42
N GLY A 53 -14.23 16.54 0.15
CA GLY A 53 -14.05 17.42 -1.01
C GLY A 53 -12.64 17.97 -1.22
N LYS A 54 -11.65 17.47 -0.48
CA LYS A 54 -10.24 17.87 -0.61
C LYS A 54 -9.37 16.69 -1.04
N MET A 55 -8.42 16.96 -1.93
CA MET A 55 -7.37 16.00 -2.27
C MET A 55 -6.35 15.95 -1.13
N LEU A 56 -6.20 14.78 -0.49
CA LEU A 56 -5.23 14.56 0.58
C LEU A 56 -3.88 14.12 0.05
N LEU A 57 -3.89 13.29 -0.99
CA LEU A 57 -2.71 12.71 -1.58
C LEU A 57 -2.96 12.46 -3.07
N GLU A 58 -1.95 12.70 -3.88
CA GLU A 58 -1.95 12.46 -5.32
C GLU A 58 -0.53 12.06 -5.75
N LYS A 59 -0.32 10.78 -6.07
CA LYS A 59 1.00 10.24 -6.45
C LYS A 59 0.87 8.99 -7.31
N SER A 60 1.96 8.61 -7.98
CA SER A 60 2.09 7.27 -8.56
C SER A 60 2.10 6.21 -7.46
N LEU A 61 1.57 5.03 -7.76
CA LEU A 61 1.58 3.91 -6.82
C LEU A 61 3.03 3.48 -6.51
N ALA A 62 3.91 3.51 -7.51
CA ALA A 62 5.32 3.21 -7.35
C ALA A 62 6.02 4.15 -6.36
N ASP A 63 5.77 5.47 -6.44
CA ASP A 63 6.33 6.44 -5.50
C ASP A 63 5.78 6.26 -4.09
N MET A 64 4.51 5.88 -3.98
CA MET A 64 3.90 5.58 -2.67
C MET A 64 4.54 4.36 -2.02
N GLN A 65 4.75 3.29 -2.79
CA GLN A 65 5.34 2.04 -2.31
C GLN A 65 6.86 2.13 -2.11
N GLY A 66 7.53 3.08 -2.76
CA GLY A 66 8.98 3.26 -2.66
C GLY A 66 9.47 3.99 -1.39
N SER A 67 8.60 4.70 -0.70
CA SER A 67 8.99 5.55 0.44
C SER A 67 8.86 4.86 1.82
N THR A 68 8.16 3.76 1.89
CA THR A 68 7.89 3.04 3.14
C THR A 68 7.79 1.55 2.87
N VAL A 69 8.37 0.73 3.71
CA VAL A 69 8.41 -0.72 3.56
C VAL A 69 7.91 -1.46 4.80
N LYS A 70 7.46 -2.68 4.59
CA LYS A 70 7.13 -3.62 5.65
C LYS A 70 8.31 -4.55 5.87
N LEU A 71 8.89 -4.51 7.05
CA LEU A 71 10.00 -5.36 7.45
C LEU A 71 9.48 -6.44 8.39
N GLN A 72 9.63 -7.70 7.99
CA GLN A 72 9.39 -8.85 8.86
C GLN A 72 10.73 -9.40 9.32
N LEU A 73 10.90 -9.63 10.61
CA LEU A 73 12.14 -10.16 11.16
C LEU A 73 11.95 -11.03 12.40
N VAL A 74 12.92 -11.91 12.61
CA VAL A 74 13.13 -12.63 13.86
C VAL A 74 14.51 -12.24 14.41
N GLY A 75 14.52 -11.51 15.52
CA GLY A 75 15.72 -10.92 16.11
C GLY A 75 15.53 -9.46 16.45
N ASP A 76 16.62 -8.70 16.44
CA ASP A 76 16.61 -7.27 16.76
C ASP A 76 16.79 -6.42 15.50
N ALA A 77 16.06 -5.33 15.45
CA ALA A 77 16.17 -4.33 14.40
C ALA A 77 17.26 -3.30 14.74
N PRO A 78 17.94 -2.74 13.71
CA PRO A 78 18.85 -1.62 13.92
C PRO A 78 18.12 -0.43 14.54
N GLN A 79 18.80 0.29 15.45
CA GLN A 79 18.23 1.50 16.08
C GLN A 79 18.10 2.68 15.10
N GLU A 80 18.76 2.61 13.96
CA GLU A 80 18.80 3.66 12.94
C GLU A 80 17.57 3.67 12.01
N LEU A 81 16.66 2.68 12.15
CA LEU A 81 15.46 2.61 11.34
C LEU A 81 14.39 3.58 11.85
N ASP A 82 13.77 4.32 10.93
CA ASP A 82 12.61 5.16 11.21
C ASP A 82 11.34 4.30 11.23
N ILE A 83 11.00 3.79 12.40
CA ILE A 83 9.90 2.84 12.60
C ILE A 83 8.61 3.62 12.86
N LEU A 84 7.65 3.49 11.95
CA LEU A 84 6.32 4.10 12.06
C LEU A 84 5.35 3.26 12.89
N ASN A 85 5.46 1.95 12.81
CA ASN A 85 4.62 1.01 13.57
C ASN A 85 5.37 -0.30 13.78
N ALA A 86 5.04 -1.00 14.87
CA ALA A 86 5.60 -2.29 15.21
C ALA A 86 4.52 -3.21 15.77
N THR A 87 4.45 -4.43 15.24
CA THR A 87 3.60 -5.51 15.76
C THR A 87 4.44 -6.76 15.99
N VAL A 88 4.08 -7.54 17.01
CA VAL A 88 4.79 -8.76 17.37
C VAL A 88 3.80 -9.92 17.41
N SER A 89 4.13 -10.99 16.70
CA SER A 89 3.38 -12.24 16.71
C SER A 89 4.34 -13.41 16.99
N GLY A 90 4.37 -13.88 18.22
CA GLY A 90 5.35 -14.86 18.66
C GLY A 90 6.78 -14.33 18.57
N ARG A 91 7.61 -14.96 17.75
CA ARG A 91 8.99 -14.51 17.48
C ARG A 91 9.10 -13.56 16.30
N LEU A 92 8.06 -13.49 15.46
CA LEU A 92 8.04 -12.62 14.28
C LEU A 92 7.65 -11.20 14.67
N LYS A 93 8.51 -10.27 14.33
CA LYS A 93 8.24 -8.82 14.42
C LYS A 93 7.91 -8.31 13.02
N THR A 94 6.86 -7.51 12.91
CA THR A 94 6.51 -6.79 11.69
C THR A 94 6.62 -5.31 11.95
N LEU A 95 7.53 -4.65 11.26
CA LEU A 95 7.79 -3.22 11.38
C LEU A 95 7.38 -2.51 10.10
N ILE A 96 6.74 -1.36 10.24
CA ILE A 96 6.54 -0.43 9.14
C ILE A 96 7.64 0.62 9.26
N VAL A 97 8.48 0.70 8.25
CA VAL A 97 9.72 1.49 8.27
C VAL A 97 9.71 2.47 7.11
N ARG A 98 10.00 3.74 7.40
CA ARG A 98 10.23 4.74 6.36
C ARG A 98 11.62 4.53 5.77
N GLY A 99 11.69 4.44 4.45
CA GLY A 99 12.92 4.22 3.70
C GLY A 99 12.70 3.33 2.48
N GLU A 100 13.71 3.28 1.62
CA GLU A 100 13.69 2.42 0.44
C GLU A 100 14.05 0.97 0.80
N ALA A 101 13.49 0.02 0.05
CA ALA A 101 13.67 -1.41 0.30
C ALA A 101 15.14 -1.85 0.30
N GLU A 102 15.94 -1.33 -0.62
CA GLU A 102 17.37 -1.64 -0.70
C GLU A 102 18.14 -1.15 0.53
N GLU A 103 17.87 0.08 0.98
CA GLU A 103 18.52 0.68 2.13
C GLU A 103 18.18 -0.08 3.41
N VAL A 104 16.90 -0.37 3.63
CA VAL A 104 16.42 -1.13 4.79
C VAL A 104 16.99 -2.55 4.76
N GLY A 105 16.98 -3.20 3.60
CA GLY A 105 17.55 -4.53 3.41
C GLY A 105 19.06 -4.59 3.72
N ALA A 106 19.83 -3.59 3.29
CA ALA A 106 21.26 -3.50 3.58
C ALA A 106 21.54 -3.33 5.08
N LYS A 107 20.78 -2.47 5.75
CA LYS A 107 20.89 -2.27 7.21
C LYS A 107 20.56 -3.56 7.98
N MET A 108 19.52 -4.28 7.54
CA MET A 108 19.15 -5.57 8.15
C MET A 108 20.20 -6.64 7.92
N ALA A 109 20.74 -6.77 6.72
CA ALA A 109 21.79 -7.73 6.40
C ALA A 109 23.05 -7.53 7.27
N ALA A 110 23.39 -6.28 7.58
CA ALA A 110 24.51 -5.94 8.47
C ALA A 110 24.29 -6.42 9.92
N CYS A 111 23.04 -6.47 10.39
CA CYS A 111 22.71 -6.95 11.74
C CYS A 111 22.64 -8.47 11.87
N LYS A 112 22.65 -9.21 10.76
CA LYS A 112 22.60 -10.69 10.71
C LYS A 112 21.49 -11.29 11.59
N PRO A 113 20.21 -10.90 11.44
CA PRO A 113 19.12 -11.49 12.19
C PRO A 113 18.92 -12.97 11.79
N ALA A 114 18.20 -13.73 12.60
CA ALA A 114 17.86 -15.11 12.28
C ALA A 114 17.02 -15.22 10.99
N TYR A 115 16.15 -14.25 10.76
CA TYR A 115 15.34 -14.12 9.56
C TYR A 115 14.95 -12.65 9.34
N PHE A 116 14.92 -12.21 8.09
CA PHE A 116 14.24 -10.97 7.72
C PHE A 116 13.75 -11.01 6.27
N ASP A 117 12.70 -10.26 5.99
CA ASP A 117 12.16 -10.03 4.67
C ASP A 117 11.65 -8.58 4.55
N VAL A 118 11.90 -7.95 3.42
CA VAL A 118 11.47 -6.58 3.12
C VAL A 118 10.41 -6.64 2.05
N LEU A 119 9.20 -6.25 2.41
CA LEU A 119 8.01 -6.35 1.56
C LEU A 119 7.48 -4.94 1.22
N PRO A 120 6.88 -4.74 0.04
CA PRO A 120 6.15 -3.51 -0.24
C PRO A 120 4.92 -3.42 0.64
N LEU A 121 4.50 -2.18 0.96
CA LEU A 121 3.21 -1.94 1.59
C LEU A 121 2.09 -2.09 0.57
N SER A 122 0.95 -2.63 1.01
CA SER A 122 -0.30 -2.52 0.27
C SER A 122 -0.82 -1.08 0.27
N LEU A 123 -1.68 -0.74 -0.67
CA LEU A 123 -2.31 0.58 -0.73
C LEU A 123 -3.13 0.87 0.55
N GLU A 124 -3.78 -0.13 1.13
CA GLU A 124 -4.46 -0.02 2.42
C GLU A 124 -3.50 0.34 3.56
N GLU A 125 -2.35 -0.33 3.63
CA GLU A 125 -1.34 -0.07 4.64
C GLU A 125 -0.73 1.33 4.48
N ILE A 126 -0.44 1.77 3.26
CA ILE A 126 0.03 3.12 2.97
C ILE A 126 -1.01 4.15 3.44
N PHE A 127 -2.28 3.92 3.15
CA PHE A 127 -3.36 4.78 3.57
C PHE A 127 -3.41 4.94 5.10
N ILE A 128 -3.30 3.83 5.83
CA ILE A 128 -3.32 3.81 7.30
C ILE A 128 -2.11 4.53 7.88
N TYR A 129 -0.91 4.26 7.39
CA TYR A 129 0.33 4.72 8.02
C TYR A 129 0.81 6.08 7.52
N GLU A 130 0.55 6.44 6.28
CA GLU A 130 0.92 7.75 5.72
C GLU A 130 -0.12 8.83 6.03
N LEU A 131 -1.40 8.48 6.04
CA LEU A 131 -2.50 9.41 6.25
C LEU A 131 -3.10 9.37 7.67
N GLY A 132 -2.80 8.34 8.44
CA GLY A 132 -3.29 8.18 9.81
C GLY A 132 -2.80 9.23 10.81
N GLY A 133 -1.85 10.10 10.42
CA GLY A 133 -1.42 11.28 11.18
C GLY A 133 -2.26 12.53 10.95
N VAL A 134 -3.22 12.49 10.01
CA VAL A 134 -4.12 13.60 9.70
C VAL A 134 -5.53 13.23 10.15
N ASP A 135 -5.85 13.48 11.44
CA ASP A 135 -7.19 13.44 12.06
C ASP A 135 -8.22 12.45 11.44
N TYR A 136 -7.77 11.26 11.07
CA TYR A 136 -8.62 10.19 10.62
C TYR A 136 -8.88 9.24 11.79
N GLU A 137 -10.08 9.26 12.31
CA GLU A 137 -10.54 8.14 13.13
C GLU A 137 -10.66 6.92 12.20
N ILE A 138 -9.73 5.97 12.34
CA ILE A 138 -9.69 4.67 11.64
C ILE A 138 -11.05 3.94 11.69
N LYS A 139 -11.90 4.30 12.63
CA LYS A 139 -13.27 3.78 12.79
C LYS A 139 -14.19 4.05 11.59
N ASP A 140 -13.95 5.12 10.83
CA ASP A 140 -14.79 5.48 9.68
C ASP A 140 -14.39 4.77 8.38
N ILE A 141 -13.27 4.05 8.37
CA ILE A 141 -12.72 3.38 7.18
C ILE A 141 -12.97 1.86 7.19
N LEU A 142 -13.17 1.28 8.36
CA LEU A 142 -13.32 -0.18 8.55
C LEU A 142 -14.77 -0.66 8.68
N LEU A 143 -15.71 0.23 8.48
CA LEU A 143 -17.13 -0.13 8.45
C LEU A 143 -17.59 -0.25 6.99
#